data_10baf50e9d4f71ebb0945fe1dfd19615
#
_entry.id   10baf50e9d4f71ebb0945fe1dfd19615
#
_cell.length_a   1.000
_cell.length_b   1.000
_cell.length_c   1.000
_cell.angle_alpha   90.00
_cell.angle_beta   90.00
_cell.angle_gamma   90.00
#
_symmetry.space_group_name_H-M   'P 1'
#
loop_
_entity.id
_entity.type
_entity.pdbx_description
1 polymer ?
#
loop_
_entity_poly.entity_id
_entity_poly.type
_entity_poly.pdbx_seq_one_letter_code
_entity_poly.pdbx_strand_id
1 'polypeptide(L)'
;GETSFDVANSDRFQVGDQIRVRGLSEIMLVTDIAADTLTVARGYGGTTAQDIADEDVIEILGNAALEGDDRPATRFTNRVRRSNVTQIFTAGVEVSGSQLAASTIGVRDELDYQKTERLRELLRDLENCVINGVANASTPQGSSTARRTMNGVIAQFPAATRFVSGSDFPAGDTIDSTPNYLNEQQINTALRAIWEQSSGQVDTIVVNGFQKRRINGFIAQGRGFGARDTRFRDLVSVYESDFGVCRVILSRYVPADAVLLLHSSRLSVLPLSGRSFHFKQLAASGDSEVGQVIGEYTLEMRNANAHGLISGLSAA
;
A
#
# COMPACT_ATOMS: atom_id res chain seq x y z
N GLY A 1 -6.27 -40.45 13.77
CA GLY A 1 -5.56 -39.22 13.48
C GLY A 1 -5.29 -38.48 14.77
N GLU A 2 -4.29 -37.66 14.80
CA GLU A 2 -3.95 -36.81 15.97
C GLU A 2 -5.13 -35.91 16.29
N THR A 3 -5.39 -35.76 17.58
CA THR A 3 -6.45 -34.90 18.12
C THR A 3 -5.88 -33.60 18.68
N SER A 4 -4.56 -33.44 18.62
CA SER A 4 -3.86 -32.22 19.06
C SER A 4 -2.78 -31.84 18.05
N PHE A 5 -2.62 -30.53 17.80
CA PHE A 5 -1.60 -29.99 16.93
C PHE A 5 -1.22 -28.56 17.36
N ASP A 6 -0.02 -28.14 17.01
CA ASP A 6 0.49 -26.82 17.33
C ASP A 6 0.06 -25.78 16.31
N VAL A 7 -0.18 -24.55 16.76
CA VAL A 7 -0.52 -23.41 15.91
C VAL A 7 0.45 -22.25 16.15
N ALA A 8 0.65 -21.42 15.16
CA ALA A 8 1.57 -20.28 15.26
C ALA A 8 1.14 -19.23 16.31
N ASN A 9 -0.14 -19.17 16.68
CA ASN A 9 -0.68 -18.26 17.67
C ASN A 9 -2.05 -18.75 18.17
N SER A 10 -2.07 -19.28 19.38
CA SER A 10 -3.26 -19.78 20.03
C SER A 10 -4.21 -18.69 20.57
N ASP A 11 -3.73 -17.45 20.77
CA ASP A 11 -4.54 -16.31 21.24
C ASP A 11 -5.75 -16.01 20.34
N ARG A 12 -5.72 -16.52 19.11
CA ARG A 12 -6.80 -16.36 18.13
C ARG A 12 -7.95 -17.32 18.34
N PHE A 13 -7.75 -18.41 19.07
CA PHE A 13 -8.71 -19.50 19.25
C PHE A 13 -9.35 -19.45 20.63
N GLN A 14 -10.52 -20.06 20.73
CA GLN A 14 -11.22 -20.31 21.99
C GLN A 14 -11.79 -21.70 22.00
N VAL A 15 -11.95 -22.25 23.20
CA VAL A 15 -12.72 -23.51 23.37
C VAL A 15 -14.14 -23.31 22.84
N GLY A 16 -14.62 -24.27 22.06
CA GLY A 16 -15.90 -24.15 21.35
C GLY A 16 -15.82 -23.55 19.96
N ASP A 17 -14.63 -23.14 19.49
CA ASP A 17 -14.45 -22.72 18.09
C ASP A 17 -14.59 -23.91 17.16
N GLN A 18 -15.42 -23.76 16.12
CA GLN A 18 -15.44 -24.65 14.98
C GLN A 18 -14.39 -24.16 13.99
N ILE A 19 -13.47 -25.03 13.64
CA ILE A 19 -12.35 -24.70 12.75
C ILE A 19 -12.30 -25.65 11.55
N ARG A 20 -11.74 -25.18 10.46
CA ARG A 20 -11.51 -25.92 9.24
C ARG A 20 -10.14 -25.56 8.67
N VAL A 21 -9.46 -26.52 8.09
CA VAL A 21 -8.29 -26.25 7.27
C VAL A 21 -8.74 -25.79 5.88
N ARG A 22 -8.14 -24.75 5.37
CA ARG A 22 -8.47 -24.20 4.06
C ARG A 22 -8.27 -25.24 2.97
N GLY A 23 -9.31 -25.50 2.18
CA GLY A 23 -9.30 -26.49 1.11
C GLY A 23 -9.70 -27.90 1.54
N LEU A 24 -9.83 -28.16 2.85
CA LEU A 24 -10.37 -29.42 3.38
C LEU A 24 -11.85 -29.28 3.74
N SER A 25 -12.57 -30.40 3.75
CA SER A 25 -14.00 -30.44 4.10
C SER A 25 -14.26 -30.81 5.56
N GLU A 26 -13.24 -31.26 6.28
CA GLU A 26 -13.35 -31.61 7.70
C GLU A 26 -13.62 -30.37 8.55
N ILE A 27 -14.59 -30.49 9.47
CA ILE A 27 -14.82 -29.52 10.55
C ILE A 27 -14.33 -30.14 11.85
N MET A 28 -13.62 -29.36 12.64
CA MET A 28 -13.10 -29.74 13.94
C MET A 28 -13.63 -28.77 14.99
N LEU A 29 -13.89 -29.27 16.19
CA LEU A 29 -14.28 -28.45 17.35
C LEU A 29 -13.11 -28.35 18.31
N VAL A 30 -12.71 -27.16 18.69
CA VAL A 30 -11.67 -26.91 19.70
C VAL A 30 -12.22 -27.24 21.07
N THR A 31 -11.62 -28.22 21.74
CA THR A 31 -12.05 -28.70 23.06
C THR A 31 -11.15 -28.21 24.20
N ASP A 32 -9.86 -27.96 23.92
CA ASP A 32 -8.91 -27.43 24.89
C ASP A 32 -7.77 -26.67 24.17
N ILE A 33 -7.15 -25.74 24.90
CA ILE A 33 -6.03 -24.93 24.42
C ILE A 33 -4.97 -24.90 25.53
N ALA A 34 -3.80 -25.45 25.23
CA ALA A 34 -2.66 -25.47 26.14
C ALA A 34 -1.43 -24.85 25.48
N ALA A 35 -1.01 -23.65 25.91
CA ALA A 35 -0.01 -22.86 25.23
C ALA A 35 -0.37 -22.67 23.73
N ASP A 36 0.50 -23.07 22.79
CA ASP A 36 0.24 -23.00 21.35
C ASP A 36 -0.33 -24.28 20.76
N THR A 37 -0.72 -25.26 21.59
CA THR A 37 -1.32 -26.53 21.16
C THR A 37 -2.84 -26.48 21.27
N LEU A 38 -3.54 -26.77 20.19
CA LEU A 38 -5.00 -26.95 20.14
C LEU A 38 -5.34 -28.44 20.29
N THR A 39 -6.26 -28.77 21.21
CA THR A 39 -6.90 -30.09 21.26
C THR A 39 -8.27 -29.98 20.60
N VAL A 40 -8.57 -30.88 19.66
CA VAL A 40 -9.77 -30.81 18.83
C VAL A 40 -10.53 -32.15 18.79
N ALA A 41 -11.85 -32.05 18.70
CA ALA A 41 -12.68 -33.17 18.30
C ALA A 41 -12.75 -33.21 16.76
N ARG A 42 -12.17 -34.26 16.17
CA ARG A 42 -12.11 -34.46 14.71
C ARG A 42 -13.46 -34.95 14.16
N GLY A 43 -13.71 -34.68 12.89
CA GLY A 43 -14.93 -35.13 12.22
C GLY A 43 -16.23 -34.55 12.79
N TYR A 44 -16.19 -33.34 13.35
CA TYR A 44 -17.34 -32.71 13.98
C TYR A 44 -18.50 -32.54 12.99
N GLY A 45 -19.72 -32.71 13.48
CA GLY A 45 -20.92 -32.59 12.65
C GLY A 45 -21.10 -33.70 11.59
N GLY A 46 -20.40 -34.82 11.75
CA GLY A 46 -20.46 -35.93 10.79
C GLY A 46 -19.54 -35.80 9.59
N THR A 47 -18.60 -34.85 9.63
CA THR A 47 -17.56 -34.74 8.59
C THR A 47 -16.49 -35.81 8.76
N THR A 48 -15.78 -36.13 7.68
CA THR A 48 -14.72 -37.15 7.72
C THR A 48 -13.38 -36.51 8.04
N ALA A 49 -12.63 -37.12 8.99
CA ALA A 49 -11.28 -36.67 9.32
C ALA A 49 -10.33 -36.75 8.10
N GLN A 50 -9.57 -35.72 7.87
CA GLN A 50 -8.62 -35.60 6.75
C GLN A 50 -7.23 -35.32 7.29
N ASP A 51 -6.19 -35.63 6.52
CA ASP A 51 -4.82 -35.32 6.91
C ASP A 51 -4.56 -33.80 6.83
N ILE A 52 -3.88 -33.26 7.82
CA ILE A 52 -3.49 -31.84 7.94
C ILE A 52 -1.98 -31.79 7.73
N ALA A 53 -1.54 -30.94 6.80
CA ALA A 53 -0.13 -30.72 6.57
C ALA A 53 0.42 -29.59 7.45
N ASP A 54 1.75 -29.58 7.61
CA ASP A 54 2.44 -28.48 8.27
C ASP A 54 2.25 -27.18 7.47
N GLU A 55 2.12 -26.03 8.18
CA GLU A 55 1.84 -24.72 7.62
C GLU A 55 0.45 -24.53 6.96
N ASP A 56 -0.45 -25.50 7.10
CA ASP A 56 -1.82 -25.35 6.62
C ASP A 56 -2.56 -24.19 7.30
N VAL A 57 -3.35 -23.45 6.53
CA VAL A 57 -4.11 -22.28 7.03
C VAL A 57 -5.41 -22.74 7.67
N ILE A 58 -5.58 -22.44 8.95
CA ILE A 58 -6.80 -22.75 9.71
C ILE A 58 -7.77 -21.58 9.65
N GLU A 59 -9.03 -21.86 9.30
CA GLU A 59 -10.14 -20.92 9.27
C GLU A 59 -11.07 -21.15 10.47
N ILE A 60 -11.41 -20.11 11.20
CA ILE A 60 -12.41 -20.16 12.27
C ILE A 60 -13.78 -19.91 11.64
N LEU A 61 -14.68 -20.88 11.72
CA LEU A 61 -16.03 -20.79 11.18
C LEU A 61 -17.00 -20.08 12.15
N GLY A 62 -16.80 -20.28 13.42
CA GLY A 62 -17.62 -19.67 14.47
C GLY A 62 -17.34 -20.29 15.83
N ASN A 63 -17.90 -19.70 16.87
CA ASN A 63 -17.81 -20.20 18.24
C ASN A 63 -19.19 -20.62 18.74
N ALA A 64 -19.25 -21.72 19.49
CA ALA A 64 -20.45 -22.18 20.17
C ALA A 64 -20.14 -22.40 21.66
N ALA A 65 -20.87 -21.68 22.53
CA ALA A 65 -20.79 -21.88 23.97
C ALA A 65 -21.76 -22.99 24.40
N LEU A 66 -21.47 -23.61 25.58
CA LEU A 66 -22.38 -24.54 26.19
C LEU A 66 -23.56 -23.77 26.81
N GLU A 67 -24.71 -24.42 26.93
CA GLU A 67 -25.85 -23.84 27.59
C GLU A 67 -25.59 -23.70 29.11
N GLY A 68 -25.69 -22.47 29.62
CA GLY A 68 -25.39 -22.17 31.01
C GLY A 68 -23.92 -22.08 31.40
N ASP A 69 -23.02 -22.01 30.38
CA ASP A 69 -21.58 -21.91 30.62
C ASP A 69 -21.16 -20.56 31.21
N ASP A 70 -20.01 -20.56 31.91
CA ASP A 70 -19.39 -19.34 32.40
C ASP A 70 -18.84 -18.48 31.24
N ARG A 71 -18.47 -17.25 31.57
CA ARG A 71 -17.89 -16.32 30.58
C ARG A 71 -16.61 -16.91 29.95
N PRO A 72 -16.50 -17.00 28.64
CA PRO A 72 -15.30 -17.49 27.97
C PRO A 72 -14.08 -16.60 28.26
N ALA A 73 -12.89 -17.15 28.11
CA ALA A 73 -11.63 -16.41 28.21
C ALA A 73 -11.61 -15.21 27.27
N THR A 74 -10.97 -14.14 27.72
CA THR A 74 -10.90 -12.91 26.91
C THR A 74 -10.01 -13.11 25.71
N ARG A 75 -10.54 -12.91 24.52
CA ARG A 75 -9.77 -12.91 23.27
C ARG A 75 -9.36 -11.46 22.94
N PHE A 76 -8.11 -11.23 22.62
CA PHE A 76 -7.67 -9.94 22.11
C PHE A 76 -6.62 -10.12 21.01
N THR A 77 -6.60 -9.19 20.07
CA THR A 77 -5.64 -9.19 18.98
C THR A 77 -4.59 -8.11 19.25
N ASN A 78 -3.33 -8.50 19.28
CA ASN A 78 -2.23 -7.57 19.42
C ASN A 78 -2.14 -6.65 18.20
N ARG A 79 -2.01 -5.34 18.46
CA ARG A 79 -1.80 -4.35 17.42
C ARG A 79 -0.30 -4.26 17.10
N VAL A 80 0.05 -4.48 15.85
CA VAL A 80 1.42 -4.27 15.38
C VAL A 80 1.62 -2.78 15.10
N ARG A 81 2.54 -2.16 15.83
CA ARG A 81 2.93 -0.77 15.61
C ARG A 81 3.96 -0.71 14.48
N ARG A 82 3.67 0.11 13.46
CA ARG A 82 4.64 0.51 12.45
C ARG A 82 4.98 1.98 12.64
N SER A 83 6.22 2.36 12.32
CA SER A 83 6.67 3.75 12.41
C SER A 83 7.31 4.18 11.09
N ASN A 84 7.13 5.43 10.75
CA ASN A 84 7.86 6.11 9.69
C ASN A 84 8.47 7.39 10.26
N VAL A 85 9.51 7.90 9.65
CA VAL A 85 10.18 9.12 10.11
C VAL A 85 9.76 10.31 9.26
N THR A 86 9.85 11.51 9.83
CA THR A 86 9.60 12.74 9.07
C THR A 86 10.83 13.12 8.26
N GLN A 87 10.63 13.71 7.08
CA GLN A 87 11.68 14.22 6.22
C GLN A 87 11.55 15.73 6.09
N ILE A 88 12.67 16.43 6.16
CA ILE A 88 12.75 17.88 5.99
C ILE A 88 12.99 18.18 4.51
N PHE A 89 12.13 18.99 3.93
CA PHE A 89 12.24 19.52 2.58
C PHE A 89 12.59 20.99 2.67
N THR A 90 13.62 21.44 1.96
CA THR A 90 14.06 22.83 1.99
C THR A 90 14.61 23.28 0.64
N ALA A 91 14.28 24.51 0.26
CA ALA A 91 14.83 25.16 -0.93
C ALA A 91 15.17 26.61 -0.60
N GLY A 92 16.38 27.04 -0.95
CA GLY A 92 16.82 28.43 -0.78
C GLY A 92 16.23 29.35 -1.84
N VAL A 93 15.98 30.58 -1.43
CA VAL A 93 15.60 31.71 -2.30
C VAL A 93 16.53 32.85 -1.99
N GLU A 94 17.17 33.41 -3.01
CA GLU A 94 18.01 34.61 -2.90
C GLU A 94 17.77 35.49 -4.11
N VAL A 95 17.51 36.76 -3.87
CA VAL A 95 17.28 37.79 -4.90
C VAL A 95 18.11 39.01 -4.57
N SER A 96 18.86 39.52 -5.54
CA SER A 96 19.68 40.73 -5.33
C SER A 96 18.83 41.98 -5.25
N GLY A 97 19.29 42.99 -4.48
CA GLY A 97 18.60 44.28 -4.36
C GLY A 97 18.40 44.98 -5.72
N SER A 98 19.37 44.85 -6.64
CA SER A 98 19.25 45.38 -7.98
C SER A 98 18.12 44.74 -8.78
N GLN A 99 17.90 43.43 -8.62
CA GLN A 99 16.82 42.67 -9.29
C GLN A 99 15.46 43.03 -8.67
N LEU A 100 15.40 43.22 -7.37
CA LEU A 100 14.18 43.70 -6.68
C LEU A 100 13.77 45.10 -7.11
N ALA A 101 14.75 45.97 -7.38
CA ALA A 101 14.51 47.34 -7.84
C ALA A 101 14.20 47.41 -9.35
N ALA A 102 14.57 46.38 -10.14
CA ALA A 102 14.36 46.36 -11.58
C ALA A 102 12.91 46.01 -11.91
N SER A 103 12.29 46.86 -12.76
CA SER A 103 10.96 46.58 -13.31
C SER A 103 11.09 45.51 -14.40
N THR A 104 10.69 44.27 -14.12
CA THR A 104 10.67 43.16 -15.09
C THR A 104 9.30 43.01 -15.74
N ILE A 105 9.29 42.81 -17.07
CA ILE A 105 8.05 42.59 -17.80
C ILE A 105 7.50 41.18 -17.47
N GLY A 106 6.26 41.14 -16.99
CA GLY A 106 5.55 39.85 -16.72
C GLY A 106 5.69 39.33 -15.29
N VAL A 107 6.59 39.84 -14.46
CA VAL A 107 6.73 39.49 -13.05
C VAL A 107 6.60 40.72 -12.19
N ARG A 108 5.60 40.76 -11.32
CA ARG A 108 5.35 41.92 -10.43
C ARG A 108 6.30 41.96 -9.25
N ASP A 109 6.60 40.79 -8.68
CA ASP A 109 7.46 40.61 -7.52
C ASP A 109 8.31 39.36 -7.76
N GLU A 110 9.61 39.58 -7.96
CA GLU A 110 10.53 38.47 -8.24
C GLU A 110 10.68 37.55 -7.04
N LEU A 111 10.66 38.08 -5.82
CA LEU A 111 10.79 37.25 -4.62
C LEU A 111 9.58 36.30 -4.45
N ASP A 112 8.37 36.81 -4.66
CA ASP A 112 7.15 35.98 -4.56
C ASP A 112 7.06 34.96 -5.70
N TYR A 113 7.54 35.30 -6.89
CA TYR A 113 7.67 34.35 -8.00
C TYR A 113 8.63 33.23 -7.62
N GLN A 114 9.83 33.53 -7.14
CA GLN A 114 10.82 32.54 -6.74
C GLN A 114 10.33 31.65 -5.59
N LYS A 115 9.66 32.21 -4.58
CA LYS A 115 9.02 31.44 -3.50
C LYS A 115 8.02 30.42 -4.06
N THR A 116 7.18 30.84 -5.00
CA THR A 116 6.15 29.98 -5.62
C THR A 116 6.79 28.86 -6.42
N GLU A 117 7.82 29.15 -7.21
CA GLU A 117 8.51 28.11 -8.01
C GLU A 117 9.25 27.11 -7.11
N ARG A 118 9.94 27.57 -6.05
CA ARG A 118 10.57 26.66 -5.07
C ARG A 118 9.54 25.79 -4.35
N LEU A 119 8.38 26.35 -3.98
CA LEU A 119 7.30 25.56 -3.38
C LEU A 119 6.79 24.48 -4.34
N ARG A 120 6.62 24.78 -5.63
CA ARG A 120 6.22 23.79 -6.63
C ARG A 120 7.25 22.67 -6.81
N GLU A 121 8.53 23.01 -6.76
CA GLU A 121 9.61 22.02 -6.79
C GLU A 121 9.56 21.10 -5.56
N LEU A 122 9.45 21.68 -4.36
CA LEU A 122 9.35 20.89 -3.12
C LEU A 122 8.12 20.00 -3.07
N LEU A 123 6.99 20.42 -3.65
CA LEU A 123 5.79 19.57 -3.76
C LEU A 123 6.01 18.39 -4.70
N ARG A 124 6.75 18.57 -5.80
CA ARG A 124 7.14 17.45 -6.69
C ARG A 124 8.10 16.49 -5.99
N ASP A 125 9.06 17.01 -5.24
CA ASP A 125 9.99 16.21 -4.44
C ASP A 125 9.23 15.41 -3.37
N LEU A 126 8.28 16.04 -2.70
CA LEU A 126 7.41 15.37 -1.73
C LEU A 126 6.60 14.24 -2.39
N GLU A 127 5.96 14.48 -3.54
CA GLU A 127 5.22 13.45 -4.27
C GLU A 127 6.13 12.26 -4.65
N ASN A 128 7.33 12.54 -5.15
CA ASN A 128 8.29 11.49 -5.48
C ASN A 128 8.74 10.72 -4.25
N CYS A 129 9.04 11.40 -3.14
CA CYS A 129 9.41 10.76 -1.88
C CYS A 129 8.27 9.93 -1.26
N VAL A 130 7.00 10.38 -1.41
CA VAL A 130 5.82 9.61 -0.99
C VAL A 130 5.73 8.28 -1.73
N ILE A 131 6.12 8.23 -2.99
CA ILE A 131 6.07 6.99 -3.78
C ILE A 131 7.35 6.16 -3.58
N ASN A 132 8.53 6.75 -3.81
CA ASN A 132 9.81 6.04 -3.95
C ASN A 132 10.75 6.21 -2.74
N GLY A 133 10.40 7.00 -1.73
CA GLY A 133 11.27 7.28 -0.59
C GLY A 133 11.75 6.02 0.12
N VAL A 134 12.99 6.06 0.61
CA VAL A 134 13.60 4.99 1.41
C VAL A 134 14.26 5.62 2.64
N ALA A 135 13.93 5.12 3.81
CA ALA A 135 14.54 5.57 5.05
C ALA A 135 15.96 5.02 5.20
N ASN A 136 16.82 5.81 5.84
CA ASN A 136 18.15 5.35 6.18
C ASN A 136 18.07 4.22 7.23
N ALA A 137 18.50 3.02 6.86
CA ALA A 137 18.43 1.85 7.74
C ALA A 137 19.35 1.97 8.96
N SER A 138 20.52 2.60 8.80
CA SER A 138 21.53 2.71 9.87
C SER A 138 21.21 3.79 10.88
N THR A 139 20.67 4.93 10.42
CA THR A 139 20.34 6.09 11.27
C THR A 139 18.96 6.66 10.90
N PRO A 140 17.86 5.92 11.14
CA PRO A 140 16.55 6.32 10.70
C PRO A 140 16.09 7.66 11.31
N GLN A 141 16.51 7.97 12.53
CA GLN A 141 16.17 9.23 13.20
C GLN A 141 16.98 10.43 12.69
N GLY A 142 18.03 10.19 11.90
CA GLY A 142 18.94 11.23 11.46
C GLY A 142 19.80 11.80 12.59
N SER A 143 20.72 12.68 12.23
CA SER A 143 21.60 13.40 13.17
C SER A 143 22.05 14.73 12.53
N SER A 144 22.96 15.44 13.17
CA SER A 144 23.59 16.63 12.56
C SER A 144 24.43 16.30 11.32
N THR A 145 24.82 15.04 11.14
CA THR A 145 25.66 14.55 10.03
C THR A 145 24.95 13.53 9.14
N ALA A 146 23.84 12.93 9.59
CA ALA A 146 23.06 11.95 8.85
C ALA A 146 21.67 12.51 8.49
N ARG A 147 21.33 12.50 7.20
CA ARG A 147 20.03 12.97 6.73
C ARG A 147 18.94 11.98 7.10
N ARG A 148 17.80 12.50 7.56
CA ARG A 148 16.59 11.74 7.83
C ARG A 148 15.72 11.73 6.56
N THR A 149 15.41 10.53 6.08
CA THR A 149 14.56 10.31 4.90
C THR A 149 13.39 9.41 5.26
N MET A 150 12.19 9.69 4.73
CA MET A 150 11.00 8.88 5.00
C MET A 150 10.90 7.68 4.08
N ASN A 151 10.25 6.61 4.54
CA ASN A 151 9.81 5.52 3.68
C ASN A 151 8.56 5.94 2.90
N GLY A 152 8.64 5.78 1.58
CA GLY A 152 7.50 5.94 0.68
C GLY A 152 6.60 4.70 0.67
N VAL A 153 5.55 4.74 -0.15
CA VAL A 153 4.58 3.67 -0.30
C VAL A 153 5.25 2.36 -0.70
N ILE A 154 6.14 2.38 -1.71
CA ILE A 154 6.80 1.17 -2.23
C ILE A 154 7.63 0.46 -1.17
N ALA A 155 8.33 1.22 -0.31
CA ALA A 155 9.15 0.66 0.75
C ALA A 155 8.34 0.03 1.90
N GLN A 156 7.08 0.44 2.08
CA GLN A 156 6.24 0.02 3.20
C GLN A 156 5.35 -1.20 2.91
N PHE A 157 5.27 -1.68 1.67
CA PHE A 157 4.51 -2.88 1.35
C PHE A 157 5.08 -4.11 2.07
N PRO A 158 4.25 -4.90 2.76
CA PRO A 158 4.66 -6.18 3.31
C PRO A 158 4.91 -7.21 2.18
N ALA A 159 5.73 -8.22 2.47
CA ALA A 159 6.03 -9.28 1.50
C ALA A 159 4.75 -9.98 0.97
N ALA A 160 3.77 -10.19 1.85
CA ALA A 160 2.51 -10.87 1.53
C ALA A 160 1.64 -10.16 0.47
N THR A 161 1.82 -8.85 0.27
CA THR A 161 1.09 -8.06 -0.74
C THR A 161 2.01 -7.45 -1.80
N ARG A 162 3.21 -7.99 -1.90
CA ARG A 162 4.19 -7.64 -2.94
C ARG A 162 4.24 -8.78 -3.95
N PHE A 163 3.69 -8.57 -5.13
CA PHE A 163 3.60 -9.55 -6.20
C PHE A 163 4.65 -9.24 -7.27
N VAL A 164 5.51 -10.21 -7.55
CA VAL A 164 6.51 -10.09 -8.62
C VAL A 164 5.99 -10.83 -9.84
N SER A 165 5.89 -10.16 -10.99
CA SER A 165 5.44 -10.77 -12.23
C SER A 165 6.30 -11.98 -12.58
N GLY A 166 5.67 -13.13 -12.76
CA GLY A 166 6.34 -14.40 -13.10
C GLY A 166 6.71 -15.31 -11.93
N SER A 167 6.64 -14.86 -10.65
CA SER A 167 7.04 -15.70 -9.52
C SER A 167 6.09 -15.72 -8.31
N ASP A 168 5.50 -14.59 -7.94
CA ASP A 168 4.89 -14.45 -6.60
C ASP A 168 3.36 -14.30 -6.63
N PHE A 169 2.71 -14.86 -7.62
CA PHE A 169 1.25 -14.96 -7.60
C PHE A 169 0.79 -16.23 -6.87
N PRO A 170 -0.40 -16.19 -6.23
CA PRO A 170 -0.92 -17.34 -5.50
C PRO A 170 -0.87 -18.62 -6.30
N ALA A 171 -0.51 -19.73 -5.66
CA ALA A 171 -0.44 -21.04 -6.29
C ALA A 171 -1.78 -21.40 -6.99
N GLY A 172 -1.71 -21.81 -8.23
CA GLY A 172 -2.87 -22.15 -9.08
C GLY A 172 -3.22 -21.10 -10.14
N ASP A 173 -2.70 -19.88 -10.04
CA ASP A 173 -2.82 -18.92 -11.13
C ASP A 173 -1.59 -19.03 -12.05
N THR A 174 -1.70 -19.87 -13.08
CA THR A 174 -0.70 -19.91 -14.15
C THR A 174 -0.83 -18.64 -14.98
N ILE A 175 -0.04 -17.64 -14.63
CA ILE A 175 0.08 -16.44 -15.43
C ILE A 175 1.16 -16.69 -16.47
N ASP A 176 0.77 -16.82 -17.72
CA ASP A 176 1.72 -16.80 -18.84
C ASP A 176 2.32 -15.39 -18.94
N SER A 177 3.55 -15.28 -18.47
CA SER A 177 4.25 -14.01 -18.29
C SER A 177 5.45 -13.84 -19.22
N THR A 178 5.41 -14.43 -20.39
CA THR A 178 6.50 -14.25 -21.37
C THR A 178 6.00 -13.51 -22.62
N PRO A 179 6.34 -12.24 -22.83
CA PRO A 179 7.03 -11.31 -21.93
C PRO A 179 6.15 -10.83 -20.76
N ASN A 180 6.76 -10.44 -19.64
CA ASN A 180 6.09 -10.04 -18.38
C ASN A 180 5.22 -8.77 -18.51
N TYR A 181 4.32 -8.76 -19.47
CA TYR A 181 3.39 -7.65 -19.65
C TYR A 181 2.24 -7.74 -18.65
N LEU A 182 1.83 -6.57 -18.15
CA LEU A 182 0.63 -6.48 -17.32
C LEU A 182 -0.57 -7.03 -18.08
N ASN A 183 -1.33 -7.91 -17.44
CA ASN A 183 -2.59 -8.45 -17.93
C ASN A 183 -3.69 -8.31 -16.87
N GLU A 184 -4.93 -8.51 -17.29
CA GLU A 184 -6.11 -8.39 -16.42
C GLU A 184 -6.10 -9.42 -15.30
N GLN A 185 -5.65 -10.65 -15.57
CA GLN A 185 -5.57 -11.72 -14.60
C GLN A 185 -4.63 -11.35 -13.44
N GLN A 186 -3.45 -10.75 -13.72
CA GLN A 186 -2.52 -10.30 -12.67
C GLN A 186 -3.16 -9.29 -11.73
N ILE A 187 -3.92 -8.33 -12.26
CA ILE A 187 -4.62 -7.34 -11.43
C ILE A 187 -5.68 -8.02 -10.57
N ASN A 188 -6.52 -8.87 -11.16
CA ASN A 188 -7.61 -9.53 -10.43
C ASN A 188 -7.07 -10.51 -9.38
N THR A 189 -5.99 -11.23 -9.67
CA THR A 189 -5.33 -12.11 -8.70
C THR A 189 -4.73 -11.33 -7.53
N ALA A 190 -4.07 -10.21 -7.80
CA ALA A 190 -3.54 -9.36 -6.74
C ALA A 190 -4.68 -8.74 -5.88
N LEU A 191 -5.76 -8.29 -6.50
CA LEU A 191 -6.93 -7.77 -5.80
C LEU A 191 -7.59 -8.85 -4.93
N ARG A 192 -7.72 -10.09 -5.46
CA ARG A 192 -8.22 -11.24 -4.70
C ARG A 192 -7.36 -11.53 -3.48
N ALA A 193 -6.04 -11.60 -3.65
CA ALA A 193 -5.11 -11.87 -2.56
C ALA A 193 -5.17 -10.79 -1.46
N ILE A 194 -5.29 -9.51 -1.83
CA ILE A 194 -5.48 -8.41 -0.88
C ILE A 194 -6.82 -8.55 -0.15
N TRP A 195 -7.88 -8.90 -0.85
CA TRP A 195 -9.21 -9.09 -0.28
C TRP A 195 -9.24 -10.28 0.71
N GLU A 196 -8.57 -11.39 0.39
CA GLU A 196 -8.47 -12.56 1.26
C GLU A 196 -7.63 -12.31 2.53
N GLN A 197 -6.56 -11.51 2.40
CA GLN A 197 -5.61 -11.26 3.50
C GLN A 197 -5.99 -10.06 4.38
N SER A 198 -6.85 -9.17 3.91
CA SER A 198 -7.20 -7.96 4.64
C SER A 198 -8.69 -7.68 4.54
N SER A 199 -9.23 -6.94 5.51
CA SER A 199 -10.58 -6.37 5.42
C SER A 199 -10.61 -5.07 4.59
N GLY A 200 -9.55 -4.78 3.81
CA GLY A 200 -9.42 -3.60 2.98
C GLY A 200 -9.90 -3.87 1.56
N GLN A 201 -10.46 -2.84 0.93
CA GLN A 201 -10.83 -2.85 -0.47
C GLN A 201 -9.99 -1.82 -1.20
N VAL A 202 -9.28 -2.24 -2.24
CA VAL A 202 -8.52 -1.33 -3.10
C VAL A 202 -9.49 -0.44 -3.86
N ASP A 203 -9.27 0.87 -3.82
CA ASP A 203 -10.08 1.88 -4.51
C ASP A 203 -9.30 2.67 -5.57
N THR A 204 -7.98 2.57 -5.54
CA THR A 204 -7.10 3.37 -6.40
C THR A 204 -5.96 2.52 -6.95
N ILE A 205 -5.77 2.57 -8.26
CA ILE A 205 -4.65 1.98 -8.98
C ILE A 205 -3.77 3.12 -9.50
N VAL A 206 -2.50 3.18 -9.07
CA VAL A 206 -1.57 4.21 -9.53
C VAL A 206 -0.51 3.59 -10.42
N VAL A 207 -0.37 4.12 -11.63
CA VAL A 207 0.46 3.54 -12.70
C VAL A 207 1.24 4.58 -13.48
N ASN A 208 2.32 4.14 -14.11
CA ASN A 208 3.04 4.90 -15.12
C ASN A 208 2.28 4.88 -16.48
N GLY A 209 2.69 5.75 -17.41
CA GLY A 209 2.07 5.89 -18.74
C GLY A 209 2.04 4.61 -19.56
N PHE A 210 3.09 3.78 -19.49
CA PHE A 210 3.13 2.50 -20.20
C PHE A 210 2.09 1.52 -19.66
N GLN A 211 2.04 1.31 -18.35
CA GLN A 211 1.08 0.41 -17.73
C GLN A 211 -0.37 0.94 -17.86
N LYS A 212 -0.57 2.26 -17.89
CA LYS A 212 -1.88 2.87 -18.17
C LYS A 212 -2.40 2.47 -19.55
N ARG A 213 -1.53 2.48 -20.57
CA ARG A 213 -1.90 2.05 -21.91
C ARG A 213 -2.27 0.57 -21.97
N ARG A 214 -1.59 -0.28 -21.16
CA ARG A 214 -1.92 -1.71 -21.05
C ARG A 214 -3.31 -1.90 -20.45
N ILE A 215 -3.63 -1.20 -19.35
CA ILE A 215 -4.97 -1.27 -18.72
C ILE A 215 -6.05 -0.80 -19.69
N ASN A 216 -5.82 0.27 -20.45
CA ASN A 216 -6.74 0.70 -21.50
C ASN A 216 -6.97 -0.38 -22.56
N GLY A 217 -5.94 -1.17 -22.89
CA GLY A 217 -6.00 -2.26 -23.85
C GLY A 217 -6.92 -3.42 -23.41
N PHE A 218 -6.96 -3.74 -22.11
CA PHE A 218 -7.83 -4.83 -21.59
C PHE A 218 -9.31 -4.51 -21.83
N ILE A 219 -9.70 -3.28 -21.56
CA ILE A 219 -11.09 -2.83 -21.68
C ILE A 219 -11.51 -2.73 -23.14
N ALA A 220 -10.57 -2.35 -24.02
CA ALA A 220 -10.83 -2.31 -25.47
C ALA A 220 -11.08 -3.71 -26.06
N GLN A 221 -10.42 -4.74 -25.56
CA GLN A 221 -10.61 -6.13 -26.02
C GLN A 221 -11.91 -6.76 -25.51
N GLY A 222 -12.38 -6.38 -24.31
CA GLY A 222 -13.63 -6.87 -23.74
C GLY A 222 -14.91 -6.23 -24.32
N ARG A 223 -14.81 -5.05 -24.92
CA ARG A 223 -15.94 -4.37 -25.56
C ARG A 223 -15.94 -4.64 -27.06
N GLY A 224 -16.82 -5.53 -27.52
CA GLY A 224 -17.12 -5.67 -28.94
C GLY A 224 -17.70 -4.36 -29.48
N PHE A 225 -16.88 -3.53 -30.11
CA PHE A 225 -17.32 -2.25 -30.73
C PHE A 225 -18.18 -2.52 -31.94
N GLY A 226 -19.44 -2.09 -31.88
CA GLY A 226 -20.25 -1.92 -33.07
C GLY A 226 -19.63 -0.84 -33.98
N ALA A 227 -19.50 -1.12 -35.26
CA ALA A 227 -18.76 -0.35 -36.29
C ALA A 227 -19.25 1.11 -36.53
N ARG A 228 -19.90 1.76 -35.58
CA ARG A 228 -20.50 3.10 -35.74
C ARG A 228 -19.94 4.22 -34.89
N ASP A 229 -18.99 3.95 -33.97
CA ASP A 229 -18.44 5.02 -33.12
C ASP A 229 -17.01 5.39 -33.54
N THR A 230 -16.90 6.49 -34.27
CA THR A 230 -15.63 7.09 -34.76
C THR A 230 -14.92 7.98 -33.72
N ARG A 231 -15.34 7.98 -32.46
CA ARG A 231 -14.70 8.75 -31.40
C ARG A 231 -14.03 7.83 -30.38
N PHE A 232 -12.84 7.38 -30.69
CA PHE A 232 -11.98 6.72 -29.72
C PHE A 232 -11.47 7.75 -28.69
N ARG A 233 -12.08 7.77 -27.52
CA ARG A 233 -11.51 8.36 -26.31
C ARG A 233 -11.55 7.31 -25.21
N ASP A 234 -10.62 6.38 -25.26
CA ASP A 234 -10.41 5.42 -24.19
C ASP A 234 -9.58 6.06 -23.07
N LEU A 235 -10.19 7.01 -22.36
CA LEU A 235 -9.70 7.48 -21.07
C LEU A 235 -10.35 6.61 -20.00
N VAL A 236 -9.78 5.42 -19.77
CA VAL A 236 -10.18 4.61 -18.63
C VAL A 236 -9.69 5.30 -17.36
N SER A 237 -10.62 5.98 -16.68
CA SER A 237 -10.41 6.55 -15.35
C SER A 237 -10.88 5.62 -14.25
N VAL A 238 -11.65 4.59 -14.58
CA VAL A 238 -12.26 3.64 -13.65
C VAL A 238 -12.08 2.23 -14.19
N TYR A 239 -11.56 1.34 -13.37
CA TYR A 239 -11.45 -0.09 -13.62
C TYR A 239 -12.42 -0.81 -12.69
N GLU A 240 -13.36 -1.55 -13.25
CA GLU A 240 -14.34 -2.34 -12.53
C GLU A 240 -13.86 -3.80 -12.53
N SER A 241 -13.64 -4.34 -11.35
CA SER A 241 -13.24 -5.73 -11.11
C SER A 241 -14.27 -6.44 -10.26
N ASP A 242 -14.17 -7.77 -10.15
CA ASP A 242 -15.02 -8.57 -9.27
C ASP A 242 -14.88 -8.20 -7.78
N PHE A 243 -13.79 -7.54 -7.41
CA PHE A 243 -13.47 -7.13 -6.04
C PHE A 243 -13.76 -5.67 -5.74
N GLY A 244 -14.29 -4.92 -6.69
CA GLY A 244 -14.69 -3.53 -6.54
C GLY A 244 -14.28 -2.62 -7.68
N VAL A 245 -14.63 -1.35 -7.52
CA VAL A 245 -14.38 -0.30 -8.50
C VAL A 245 -13.14 0.48 -8.11
N CYS A 246 -12.12 0.48 -8.97
CA CYS A 246 -10.84 1.14 -8.76
C CYS A 246 -10.69 2.34 -9.68
N ARG A 247 -10.26 3.48 -9.14
CA ARG A 247 -9.86 4.65 -9.92
C ARG A 247 -8.44 4.45 -10.44
N VAL A 248 -8.20 4.65 -11.72
CA VAL A 248 -6.86 4.52 -12.33
C VAL A 248 -6.22 5.89 -12.50
N ILE A 249 -5.17 6.16 -11.72
CA ILE A 249 -4.45 7.43 -11.68
C ILE A 249 -3.09 7.27 -12.38
N LEU A 250 -2.76 8.25 -13.23
CA LEU A 250 -1.47 8.34 -13.88
C LEU A 250 -0.50 9.13 -13.00
N SER A 251 0.64 8.56 -12.65
CA SER A 251 1.76 9.27 -12.02
C SER A 251 3.06 9.00 -12.77
N ARG A 252 3.85 10.05 -12.95
CA ARG A 252 5.18 9.96 -13.60
C ARG A 252 6.25 9.38 -12.68
N TYR A 253 6.00 9.35 -11.38
CA TYR A 253 6.97 8.91 -10.36
C TYR A 253 6.86 7.41 -10.04
N VAL A 254 5.77 6.76 -10.43
CA VAL A 254 5.66 5.31 -10.32
C VAL A 254 6.63 4.67 -11.32
N PRO A 255 7.48 3.73 -10.90
CA PRO A 255 8.35 2.98 -11.79
C PRO A 255 7.56 2.35 -12.95
N ALA A 256 8.16 2.31 -14.13
CA ALA A 256 7.47 1.82 -15.33
C ALA A 256 7.14 0.32 -15.28
N ASP A 257 7.87 -0.43 -14.44
CA ASP A 257 7.71 -1.87 -14.18
C ASP A 257 6.79 -2.18 -13.00
N ALA A 258 6.11 -1.16 -12.42
CA ALA A 258 5.32 -1.31 -11.22
C ALA A 258 3.88 -0.79 -11.36
N VAL A 259 2.97 -1.42 -10.62
CA VAL A 259 1.57 -0.99 -10.42
C VAL A 259 1.29 -0.96 -8.93
N LEU A 260 0.77 0.16 -8.43
CA LEU A 260 0.39 0.33 -7.04
C LEU A 260 -1.13 0.14 -6.90
N LEU A 261 -1.53 -0.76 -6.02
CA LEU A 261 -2.91 -1.03 -5.64
C LEU A 261 -3.12 -0.43 -4.24
N LEU A 262 -3.90 0.62 -4.14
CA LEU A 262 -3.98 1.42 -2.91
C LEU A 262 -5.42 1.54 -2.40
N HIS A 263 -5.53 1.64 -1.08
CA HIS A 263 -6.76 2.04 -0.39
C HIS A 263 -6.59 3.49 0.11
N SER A 264 -7.14 4.44 -0.61
CA SER A 264 -6.85 5.88 -0.45
C SER A 264 -7.13 6.40 0.97
N SER A 265 -8.19 5.94 1.63
CA SER A 265 -8.56 6.38 2.99
C SER A 265 -7.57 5.96 4.08
N ARG A 266 -6.65 5.04 3.77
CA ARG A 266 -5.64 4.52 4.71
C ARG A 266 -4.25 5.11 4.49
N LEU A 267 -4.12 6.07 3.58
CA LEU A 267 -2.90 6.79 3.27
C LEU A 267 -3.07 8.26 3.61
N SER A 268 -2.12 8.83 4.33
CA SER A 268 -2.13 10.25 4.67
C SER A 268 -0.72 10.82 4.66
N VAL A 269 -0.54 11.94 3.98
CA VAL A 269 0.70 12.73 4.04
C VAL A 269 0.51 13.79 5.11
N LEU A 270 1.28 13.70 6.19
CA LEU A 270 1.12 14.50 7.38
C LEU A 270 2.32 15.42 7.58
N PRO A 271 2.09 16.72 7.78
CA PRO A 271 3.14 17.62 8.24
C PRO A 271 3.44 17.38 9.73
N LEU A 272 4.69 17.59 10.14
CA LEU A 272 4.99 17.71 11.56
C LEU A 272 4.29 18.98 12.09
N SER A 273 3.73 18.89 13.30
CA SER A 273 2.95 19.97 13.89
C SER A 273 3.69 21.31 13.84
N GLY A 274 3.06 22.32 13.22
CA GLY A 274 3.63 23.64 13.02
C GLY A 274 4.74 23.75 11.96
N ARG A 275 5.00 22.66 11.17
CA ARG A 275 6.07 22.64 10.18
C ARG A 275 5.59 22.29 8.76
N SER A 276 4.37 22.66 8.41
CA SER A 276 3.95 22.66 7.00
C SER A 276 4.79 23.63 6.18
N PHE A 277 4.78 23.51 4.87
CA PHE A 277 5.56 24.40 4.01
C PHE A 277 5.29 25.87 4.32
N HIS A 278 6.35 26.58 4.64
CA HIS A 278 6.33 28.03 4.91
C HIS A 278 7.63 28.65 4.44
N PHE A 279 7.59 29.93 4.14
CA PHE A 279 8.78 30.72 3.86
C PHE A 279 9.37 31.23 5.18
N LYS A 280 10.66 31.02 5.37
CA LYS A 280 11.44 31.58 6.49
C LYS A 280 12.46 32.52 5.93
N GLN A 281 12.31 33.81 6.28
CA GLN A 281 13.30 34.80 5.96
C GLN A 281 14.56 34.58 6.78
N LEU A 282 15.71 34.68 6.15
CA LEU A 282 17.04 34.58 6.76
C LEU A 282 17.71 35.94 6.84
N ALA A 283 18.74 36.07 7.64
CA ALA A 283 19.55 37.28 7.68
C ALA A 283 20.23 37.51 6.32
N ALA A 284 20.10 38.70 5.80
CA ALA A 284 20.76 39.10 4.57
C ALA A 284 22.27 39.25 4.80
N SER A 285 23.06 38.81 3.81
CA SER A 285 24.51 39.04 3.77
C SER A 285 24.81 39.83 2.50
N GLY A 286 25.08 41.14 2.63
CA GLY A 286 25.26 42.03 1.50
C GLY A 286 23.95 42.60 0.94
N ASP A 287 23.91 42.94 -0.36
CA ASP A 287 22.77 43.52 -1.06
C ASP A 287 21.88 42.44 -1.69
N SER A 288 21.35 41.52 -0.84
CA SER A 288 20.41 40.48 -1.29
C SER A 288 19.35 40.18 -0.22
N GLU A 289 18.14 39.84 -0.63
CA GLU A 289 17.16 39.23 0.24
C GLU A 289 17.28 37.71 0.17
N VAL A 290 17.49 37.07 1.35
CA VAL A 290 17.73 35.65 1.49
C VAL A 290 16.64 35.01 2.33
N GLY A 291 16.15 33.89 1.90
CA GLY A 291 15.18 33.07 2.64
C GLY A 291 15.17 31.62 2.19
N GLN A 292 14.34 30.85 2.83
CA GLN A 292 14.13 29.45 2.45
C GLN A 292 12.66 29.06 2.57
N VAL A 293 12.20 28.26 1.64
CA VAL A 293 10.94 27.51 1.79
C VAL A 293 11.30 26.22 2.49
N ILE A 294 10.65 25.93 3.61
CA ILE A 294 10.92 24.73 4.42
C ILE A 294 9.62 24.07 4.84
N GLY A 295 9.61 22.75 4.88
CA GLY A 295 8.52 21.95 5.41
C GLY A 295 9.04 20.60 5.89
N GLU A 296 8.30 19.95 6.78
CA GLU A 296 8.64 18.64 7.30
C GLU A 296 7.42 17.73 7.26
N TYR A 297 7.54 16.62 6.53
CA TYR A 297 6.42 15.74 6.22
C TYR A 297 6.80 14.27 6.42
N THR A 298 5.77 13.44 6.64
CA THR A 298 5.87 11.99 6.66
C THR A 298 4.67 11.36 5.98
N LEU A 299 4.83 10.09 5.57
CA LEU A 299 3.74 9.26 5.06
C LEU A 299 3.25 8.34 6.18
N GLU A 300 1.98 8.42 6.50
CA GLU A 300 1.24 7.43 7.30
C GLU A 300 0.58 6.42 6.37
N MET A 301 0.86 5.14 6.59
CA MET A 301 0.23 4.02 5.89
C MET A 301 -0.39 3.09 6.93
N ARG A 302 -1.73 3.07 6.97
CA ARG A 302 -2.50 2.23 7.90
C ARG A 302 -2.84 0.92 7.23
N ASN A 303 -2.76 -0.18 7.99
CA ASN A 303 -3.06 -1.52 7.50
C ASN A 303 -2.39 -1.81 6.14
N ALA A 304 -1.09 -1.97 6.18
CA ALA A 304 -0.28 -2.15 4.96
C ALA A 304 -0.74 -3.35 4.09
N ASN A 305 -1.38 -4.37 4.69
CA ASN A 305 -1.94 -5.52 3.96
C ASN A 305 -3.15 -5.16 3.08
N ALA A 306 -3.77 -3.98 3.29
CA ALA A 306 -4.88 -3.50 2.45
C ALA A 306 -4.40 -2.82 1.15
N HIS A 307 -3.09 -2.81 0.93
CA HIS A 307 -2.44 -2.25 -0.24
C HIS A 307 -1.59 -3.32 -0.90
N GLY A 308 -1.30 -3.17 -2.19
CA GLY A 308 -0.47 -4.12 -2.93
C GLY A 308 0.43 -3.44 -3.96
N LEU A 309 1.48 -4.14 -4.31
CA LEU A 309 2.45 -3.77 -5.33
C LEU A 309 2.60 -4.93 -6.32
N ILE A 310 2.37 -4.67 -7.59
CA ILE A 310 2.80 -5.56 -8.67
C ILE A 310 4.08 -4.96 -9.25
N SER A 311 5.15 -5.75 -9.34
CA SER A 311 6.47 -5.32 -9.81
C SER A 311 7.07 -6.33 -10.79
N GLY A 312 8.20 -5.97 -11.43
CA GLY A 312 8.86 -6.84 -12.40
C GLY A 312 8.13 -6.92 -13.75
N LEU A 313 7.26 -5.95 -14.03
CA LEU A 313 6.53 -5.88 -15.31
C LEU A 313 7.43 -5.35 -16.41
N SER A 314 7.19 -5.77 -17.66
CA SER A 314 7.84 -5.18 -18.82
C SER A 314 7.45 -3.71 -18.94
N ALA A 315 8.46 -2.87 -19.17
CA ALA A 315 8.33 -1.41 -19.32
C ALA A 315 8.48 -0.94 -20.78
N ALA A 316 8.68 -1.88 -21.71
CA ALA A 316 8.88 -1.61 -23.15
C ALA A 316 8.21 -2.66 -24.03
#